data_0687c7dfe72e7bd03448a1d7c35d4ba1
#
_entry.id   0687c7dfe72e7bd03448a1d7c35d4ba1
#
_cell.length_a   1.000
_cell.length_b   1.000
_cell.length_c   1.000
_cell.angle_alpha   90.00
_cell.angle_beta   90.00
_cell.angle_gamma   90.00
#
_symmetry.space_group_name_H-M   'P 1'
#
loop_
_entity.id
_entity.type
_entity.pdbx_description
1 polymer ?
#
loop_
_entity_poly.entity_id
_entity_poly.type
_entity_poly.pdbx_seq_one_letter_code
_entity_poly.pdbx_strand_id
1 'polypeptide(L)'
;MIKHFIILSCLTLFASIQAAGFEHFITRSGDRLMEGNREFRFISFNVPNLHYIEDNLAYDAVHPWRLPDEFEIRDALESVRQAGGRAVRIYTLSVRKKDDLEGIPRHVLGPGLFNEEAFLALDRVLAVANETGIRLIIPFVDNWSWWGGIAEYASFRNKPKEAFWNDPEVIADFKRTVSYVINRKNTITGIPYREDRAVLAWETGNELQCPAAWTREIAGFIKSLDPNHLVMDGFFTSILRDESISEPLVDIVTSHHYPADPEDLLSETRRNRDRTAGIKPYVVGEFGFVPTDAVRRFLDQTIADGVSGALIWSLRFHNRDGGFYWHSEPFGGDLYKAYLWPGFPSGEKYDETNLLGLMAEKAYALSGAVPEPAVPAAPVLLPFGDVSRISWKGSAGAQAYDVERSESAGGPWILAGAGISDADLQYRPLFNDEKAQAGRDYFYRVLARNRAGQSGPSNVVGPVRAGSHILVDEMNGVSKCYAYNKRLEIDTRESRKFREDMHRLKSGKGAWILYHVPGAIKSWTVYTFYPEPGPDFLYYSSETDQSLEPVTAKAARLDGGKGDYGYWIPVRFHGESSGGHSYLKIEWPCPAEIGRIEIEYGD
;
A
#
# COMPACT_ATOMS: atom_id res chain seq x y z
N MET A 1 55.61 29.22 36.42
CA MET A 1 54.14 29.12 36.55
C MET A 1 53.61 28.44 35.29
N ILE A 2 53.47 27.11 35.33
CA ILE A 2 52.99 26.31 34.18
C ILE A 2 51.48 26.09 34.39
N LYS A 3 50.67 26.67 33.47
CA LYS A 3 49.21 26.46 33.49
C LYS A 3 48.88 25.14 32.75
N HIS A 4 48.37 24.19 33.51
CA HIS A 4 47.80 22.94 32.94
C HIS A 4 46.40 23.23 32.41
N PHE A 5 46.19 23.00 31.13
CA PHE A 5 44.86 22.92 30.49
C PHE A 5 44.39 21.48 30.59
N ILE A 6 43.33 21.26 31.35
CA ILE A 6 42.60 19.98 31.38
C ILE A 6 41.56 20.03 30.26
N ILE A 7 41.76 19.24 29.20
CA ILE A 7 40.76 19.02 28.18
C ILE A 7 39.85 17.91 28.68
N LEU A 8 38.62 18.27 29.04
CA LEU A 8 37.56 17.35 29.41
C LEU A 8 36.94 16.81 28.11
N SER A 9 37.32 15.58 27.72
CA SER A 9 36.73 14.88 26.60
C SER A 9 35.39 14.29 27.03
N CYS A 10 34.27 14.91 26.62
CA CYS A 10 32.95 14.30 26.73
C CYS A 10 32.81 13.16 25.70
N LEU A 11 33.08 11.95 26.12
CA LEU A 11 32.63 10.76 25.38
C LEU A 11 31.10 10.65 25.56
N THR A 12 30.35 11.09 24.55
CA THR A 12 28.95 10.71 24.42
C THR A 12 28.90 9.24 24.02
N LEU A 13 28.59 8.36 24.97
CA LEU A 13 28.18 7.00 24.71
C LEU A 13 26.85 7.08 23.95
N PHE A 14 26.88 6.89 22.65
CA PHE A 14 25.72 6.42 21.91
C PHE A 14 25.48 4.95 22.35
N ALA A 15 24.64 4.75 23.33
CA ALA A 15 24.03 3.46 23.56
C ALA A 15 23.15 3.19 22.33
N SER A 16 23.64 2.37 21.39
CA SER A 16 22.79 1.71 20.43
C SER A 16 21.79 0.89 21.25
N ILE A 17 20.55 1.35 21.34
CA ILE A 17 19.44 0.50 21.75
C ILE A 17 19.34 -0.53 20.61
N GLN A 18 20.05 -1.62 20.76
CA GLN A 18 19.82 -2.82 19.99
C GLN A 18 18.40 -3.24 20.41
N ALA A 19 17.42 -3.06 19.50
CA ALA A 19 16.09 -3.59 19.72
C ALA A 19 16.26 -5.07 20.08
N ALA A 20 15.84 -5.44 21.29
CA ALA A 20 15.94 -6.82 21.74
C ALA A 20 15.01 -7.62 20.81
N GLY A 21 15.58 -8.41 19.93
CA GLY A 21 14.84 -9.33 19.07
C GLY A 21 13.98 -10.26 19.93
N PHE A 22 13.04 -10.94 19.32
CA PHE A 22 12.12 -11.86 20.03
C PHE A 22 12.88 -12.91 20.85
N GLU A 23 12.49 -13.12 22.11
CA GLU A 23 13.09 -14.11 23.00
C GLU A 23 12.58 -15.52 22.74
N HIS A 24 11.33 -15.68 22.29
CA HIS A 24 10.65 -16.95 22.14
C HIS A 24 10.06 -17.14 20.74
N PHE A 25 10.01 -18.38 20.27
CA PHE A 25 9.11 -18.75 19.19
C PHE A 25 7.66 -18.69 19.68
N ILE A 26 6.72 -18.45 18.77
CA ILE A 26 5.31 -18.68 19.08
C ILE A 26 5.05 -20.19 19.05
N THR A 27 4.43 -20.68 20.10
CA THR A 27 4.04 -22.09 20.23
C THR A 27 2.53 -22.19 20.44
N ARG A 28 1.98 -23.39 20.49
CA ARG A 28 0.58 -23.61 20.87
C ARG A 28 0.44 -24.44 22.14
N SER A 29 -0.62 -24.16 22.91
CA SER A 29 -1.06 -24.97 24.04
C SER A 29 -2.58 -25.14 23.94
N GLY A 30 -3.01 -26.30 23.49
CA GLY A 30 -4.42 -26.53 23.15
C GLY A 30 -4.88 -25.62 22.03
N ASP A 31 -5.82 -24.76 22.31
CA ASP A 31 -6.42 -23.78 21.40
C ASP A 31 -5.87 -22.35 21.53
N ARG A 32 -4.69 -22.21 22.18
CA ARG A 32 -4.05 -20.90 22.41
C ARG A 32 -2.69 -20.83 21.73
N LEU A 33 -2.36 -19.66 21.22
CA LEU A 33 -1.00 -19.29 20.86
C LEU A 33 -0.27 -18.79 22.11
N MET A 34 1.00 -19.15 22.23
CA MET A 34 1.83 -18.83 23.40
C MET A 34 3.14 -18.18 22.98
N GLU A 35 3.54 -17.12 23.70
CA GLU A 35 4.86 -16.52 23.64
C GLU A 35 5.56 -16.78 24.99
N GLY A 36 6.44 -17.76 25.03
CA GLY A 36 6.94 -18.31 26.29
C GLY A 36 5.79 -18.88 27.15
N ASN A 37 5.55 -18.30 28.32
CA ASN A 37 4.48 -18.68 29.24
C ASN A 37 3.25 -17.76 29.17
N ARG A 38 3.19 -16.81 28.25
CA ARG A 38 2.09 -15.86 28.10
C ARG A 38 1.26 -16.21 26.87
N GLU A 39 -0.05 -16.02 26.96
CA GLU A 39 -0.92 -16.14 25.80
C GLU A 39 -0.62 -15.01 24.80
N PHE A 40 -0.50 -15.37 23.53
CA PHE A 40 -0.28 -14.44 22.43
C PHE A 40 -1.56 -14.32 21.62
N ARG A 41 -2.18 -13.15 21.63
CA ARG A 41 -3.36 -12.82 20.84
C ARG A 41 -3.14 -11.50 20.12
N PHE A 42 -3.83 -11.29 18.99
CA PHE A 42 -3.67 -10.07 18.21
C PHE A 42 -4.93 -9.68 17.44
N ILE A 43 -5.15 -8.38 17.32
CA ILE A 43 -5.98 -7.72 16.31
C ILE A 43 -5.00 -6.89 15.49
N SER A 44 -4.98 -7.09 14.17
CA SER A 44 -3.96 -6.50 13.32
C SER A 44 -4.40 -6.47 11.85
N PHE A 45 -3.45 -6.49 10.93
CA PHE A 45 -3.65 -6.22 9.53
C PHE A 45 -3.05 -7.29 8.63
N ASN A 46 -3.70 -7.54 7.49
CA ASN A 46 -3.01 -8.00 6.30
C ASN A 46 -2.24 -6.81 5.71
N VAL A 47 -0.97 -7.02 5.37
CA VAL A 47 -0.13 -6.05 4.62
C VAL A 47 0.43 -6.75 3.40
N PRO A 48 -0.40 -6.96 2.37
CA PRO A 48 -0.01 -7.80 1.23
C PRO A 48 1.21 -7.26 0.50
N ASN A 49 1.37 -5.95 0.38
CA ASN A 49 2.46 -5.33 -0.36
C ASN A 49 3.81 -5.33 0.35
N LEU A 50 3.96 -5.97 1.51
CA LEU A 50 5.12 -5.79 2.37
C LEU A 50 6.43 -6.32 1.76
N HIS A 51 6.38 -7.32 0.88
CA HIS A 51 7.57 -7.90 0.23
C HIS A 51 7.50 -7.87 -1.30
N TYR A 52 6.35 -7.47 -1.86
CA TYR A 52 6.11 -7.40 -3.31
C TYR A 52 4.94 -6.45 -3.60
N ILE A 53 5.23 -5.31 -4.20
CA ILE A 53 4.23 -4.27 -4.44
C ILE A 53 3.54 -4.53 -5.77
N GLU A 54 2.21 -4.50 -5.78
CA GLU A 54 1.36 -4.60 -6.97
C GLU A 54 0.59 -3.29 -7.27
N ASP A 55 0.76 -2.30 -6.41
CA ASP A 55 0.04 -1.02 -6.48
C ASP A 55 0.91 0.12 -7.03
N ASN A 56 2.00 -0.20 -7.73
CA ASN A 56 2.84 0.80 -8.41
C ASN A 56 2.15 1.29 -9.69
N LEU A 57 1.03 1.98 -9.54
CA LEU A 57 0.13 2.41 -10.61
C LEU A 57 0.37 3.87 -11.02
N ALA A 58 1.64 4.34 -11.03
CA ALA A 58 1.97 5.62 -11.63
C ALA A 58 1.36 5.73 -13.03
N TYR A 59 0.94 6.95 -13.40
CA TYR A 59 0.18 7.18 -14.64
C TYR A 59 0.82 6.58 -15.91
N ASP A 60 2.15 6.59 -15.96
CA ASP A 60 2.97 6.07 -17.06
C ASP A 60 3.64 4.71 -16.75
N ALA A 61 3.27 4.04 -15.66
CA ALA A 61 3.80 2.73 -15.34
C ALA A 61 3.40 1.69 -16.39
N VAL A 62 4.35 0.87 -16.84
CA VAL A 62 4.12 -0.21 -17.80
C VAL A 62 3.39 -1.39 -17.13
N HIS A 63 3.72 -1.64 -15.87
CA HIS A 63 3.08 -2.66 -15.02
C HIS A 63 3.06 -2.19 -13.56
N PRO A 64 2.16 -2.74 -12.72
CA PRO A 64 2.02 -2.29 -11.33
C PRO A 64 3.07 -2.88 -10.37
N TRP A 65 3.98 -3.74 -10.81
CA TRP A 65 4.81 -4.57 -9.96
C TRP A 65 6.17 -3.94 -9.66
N ARG A 66 6.56 -3.92 -8.40
CA ARG A 66 7.92 -3.58 -7.96
C ARG A 66 8.25 -4.20 -6.60
N LEU A 67 9.52 -4.14 -6.20
CA LEU A 67 9.95 -4.54 -4.87
C LEU A 67 9.98 -3.33 -3.92
N PRO A 68 9.55 -3.50 -2.66
CA PRO A 68 9.62 -2.44 -1.66
C PRO A 68 11.06 -2.14 -1.27
N ASP A 69 11.35 -0.89 -0.86
CA ASP A 69 12.60 -0.52 -0.23
C ASP A 69 12.49 -0.60 1.32
N GLU A 70 13.59 -0.32 2.02
CA GLU A 70 13.62 -0.37 3.47
C GLU A 70 12.70 0.67 4.12
N PHE A 71 12.57 1.87 3.53
CA PHE A 71 11.67 2.90 4.01
C PHE A 71 10.23 2.41 4.02
N GLU A 72 9.78 1.84 2.90
CA GLU A 72 8.42 1.33 2.71
C GLU A 72 8.08 0.19 3.67
N ILE A 73 9.01 -0.76 3.84
CA ILE A 73 8.85 -1.87 4.78
C ILE A 73 8.78 -1.36 6.23
N ARG A 74 9.65 -0.43 6.59
CA ARG A 74 9.72 0.16 7.94
C ARG A 74 8.46 0.97 8.25
N ASP A 75 8.01 1.79 7.32
CA ASP A 75 6.79 2.58 7.47
C ASP A 75 5.55 1.69 7.67
N ALA A 76 5.44 0.60 6.91
CA ALA A 76 4.36 -0.37 7.05
C ALA A 76 4.35 -1.02 8.44
N LEU A 77 5.48 -1.57 8.89
CA LEU A 77 5.55 -2.28 10.17
C LEU A 77 5.44 -1.33 11.36
N GLU A 78 5.96 -0.11 11.25
CA GLU A 78 5.80 0.93 12.26
C GLU A 78 4.33 1.39 12.35
N SER A 79 3.63 1.53 11.23
CA SER A 79 2.19 1.82 11.20
C SER A 79 1.38 0.75 11.93
N VAL A 80 1.68 -0.53 11.67
CA VAL A 80 1.05 -1.65 12.39
C VAL A 80 1.35 -1.60 13.89
N ARG A 81 2.61 -1.34 14.27
CA ARG A 81 3.02 -1.22 15.68
C ARG A 81 2.29 -0.08 16.39
N GLN A 82 2.20 1.09 15.76
CA GLN A 82 1.48 2.26 16.29
C GLN A 82 -0.03 1.99 16.42
N ALA A 83 -0.61 1.17 15.55
CA ALA A 83 -1.99 0.72 15.65
C ALA A 83 -2.20 -0.40 16.69
N GLY A 84 -1.17 -0.77 17.47
CA GLY A 84 -1.24 -1.82 18.49
C GLY A 84 -1.18 -3.24 17.93
N GLY A 85 -0.95 -3.40 16.62
CA GLY A 85 -0.79 -4.69 15.97
C GLY A 85 0.50 -5.39 16.44
N ARG A 86 0.47 -6.73 16.49
CA ARG A 86 1.59 -7.57 16.94
C ARG A 86 2.00 -8.61 15.90
N ALA A 87 1.16 -8.84 14.92
CA ALA A 87 1.40 -9.78 13.84
C ALA A 87 0.88 -9.18 12.51
N VAL A 88 1.52 -9.53 11.42
CA VAL A 88 1.13 -9.19 10.06
C VAL A 88 1.05 -10.47 9.24
N ARG A 89 -0.01 -10.63 8.47
CA ARG A 89 -0.02 -11.60 7.39
C ARG A 89 0.38 -10.88 6.11
N ILE A 90 1.51 -11.29 5.53
CA ILE A 90 1.94 -10.81 4.21
C ILE A 90 1.18 -11.59 3.13
N TYR A 91 1.40 -11.27 1.85
CA TYR A 91 0.83 -12.09 0.78
C TYR A 91 1.79 -13.19 0.33
N THR A 92 1.38 -13.97 -0.65
CA THR A 92 2.13 -15.14 -1.13
C THR A 92 3.38 -14.78 -1.91
N LEU A 93 4.24 -15.75 -2.16
CA LEU A 93 5.33 -15.59 -3.12
C LEU A 93 4.76 -15.47 -4.53
N SER A 94 5.24 -14.49 -5.29
CA SER A 94 4.80 -14.30 -6.67
C SER A 94 5.45 -15.32 -7.61
N VAL A 95 4.68 -15.81 -8.57
CA VAL A 95 5.10 -16.86 -9.53
C VAL A 95 5.02 -16.31 -10.95
N ARG A 96 6.02 -16.57 -11.77
CA ARG A 96 6.09 -16.10 -13.17
C ARG A 96 4.89 -16.61 -13.97
N LYS A 97 4.21 -15.68 -14.63
CA LYS A 97 3.14 -15.94 -15.59
C LYS A 97 3.71 -16.00 -17.02
N LYS A 98 2.99 -16.67 -17.93
CA LYS A 98 3.38 -16.76 -19.36
C LYS A 98 3.32 -15.42 -20.09
N ASP A 99 2.42 -14.55 -19.64
CA ASP A 99 2.14 -13.22 -20.18
C ASP A 99 2.76 -12.08 -19.39
N ASP A 100 3.65 -12.40 -18.43
CA ASP A 100 4.39 -11.38 -17.71
C ASP A 100 5.20 -10.52 -18.69
N LEU A 101 5.08 -9.21 -18.54
CA LEU A 101 5.92 -8.24 -19.23
C LEU A 101 7.37 -8.34 -18.73
N GLU A 102 8.30 -7.88 -19.56
CA GLU A 102 9.70 -7.80 -19.17
C GLU A 102 9.88 -6.90 -17.94
N GLY A 103 10.75 -7.30 -17.02
CA GLY A 103 11.11 -6.54 -15.82
C GLY A 103 10.22 -6.78 -14.60
N ILE A 104 9.16 -7.60 -14.68
CA ILE A 104 8.36 -7.95 -13.50
C ILE A 104 9.17 -8.85 -12.55
N PRO A 105 9.44 -8.42 -11.29
CA PRO A 105 10.37 -9.12 -10.40
C PRO A 105 9.69 -10.25 -9.61
N ARG A 106 9.28 -11.35 -10.27
CA ARG A 106 8.66 -12.50 -9.59
C ARG A 106 9.65 -13.24 -8.70
N HIS A 107 9.17 -13.83 -7.58
CA HIS A 107 9.98 -14.66 -6.68
C HIS A 107 10.36 -16.01 -7.32
N VAL A 108 9.37 -16.69 -7.89
CA VAL A 108 9.53 -18.02 -8.50
C VAL A 108 9.48 -17.89 -10.01
N LEU A 109 10.61 -18.20 -10.67
CA LEU A 109 10.79 -18.05 -12.11
C LEU A 109 10.53 -19.33 -12.88
N GLY A 110 10.51 -20.46 -12.18
CA GLY A 110 10.34 -21.80 -12.73
C GLY A 110 10.68 -22.86 -11.68
N PRO A 111 10.63 -24.18 -12.05
CA PRO A 111 10.95 -25.27 -11.15
C PRO A 111 12.36 -25.17 -10.57
N GLY A 112 12.47 -24.78 -9.28
CA GLY A 112 13.75 -24.59 -8.60
C GLY A 112 14.54 -23.36 -9.05
N LEU A 113 13.93 -22.45 -9.79
CA LEU A 113 14.53 -21.19 -10.23
C LEU A 113 13.91 -20.02 -9.45
N PHE A 114 14.76 -19.28 -8.74
CA PHE A 114 14.34 -18.21 -7.84
C PHE A 114 15.02 -16.90 -8.19
N ASN A 115 14.31 -15.80 -7.98
CA ASN A 115 14.83 -14.45 -8.16
C ASN A 115 15.41 -13.94 -6.84
N GLU A 116 16.73 -13.89 -6.74
CA GLU A 116 17.41 -13.46 -5.52
C GLU A 116 17.02 -12.03 -5.09
N GLU A 117 16.83 -11.12 -6.04
CA GLU A 117 16.43 -9.74 -5.74
C GLU A 117 15.09 -9.66 -5.02
N ALA A 118 14.10 -10.48 -5.44
CA ALA A 118 12.80 -10.55 -4.77
C ALA A 118 12.94 -11.12 -3.35
N PHE A 119 13.82 -12.10 -3.14
CA PHE A 119 14.09 -12.64 -1.81
C PHE A 119 14.91 -11.71 -0.92
N LEU A 120 15.73 -10.80 -1.47
CA LEU A 120 16.36 -9.73 -0.68
C LEU A 120 15.32 -8.77 -0.08
N ALA A 121 14.19 -8.53 -0.76
CA ALA A 121 13.09 -7.78 -0.18
C ALA A 121 12.49 -8.51 1.03
N LEU A 122 12.28 -9.82 0.95
CA LEU A 122 11.78 -10.62 2.07
C LEU A 122 12.80 -10.70 3.23
N ASP A 123 14.12 -10.74 2.93
CA ASP A 123 15.18 -10.63 3.95
C ASP A 123 15.04 -9.32 4.75
N ARG A 124 14.79 -8.19 4.07
CA ARG A 124 14.56 -6.89 4.72
C ARG A 124 13.30 -6.89 5.56
N VAL A 125 12.22 -7.49 5.07
CA VAL A 125 10.97 -7.61 5.84
C VAL A 125 11.23 -8.31 7.17
N LEU A 126 11.92 -9.44 7.19
CA LEU A 126 12.25 -10.17 8.41
C LEU A 126 13.19 -9.37 9.33
N ALA A 127 14.18 -8.68 8.77
CA ALA A 127 15.09 -7.84 9.55
C ALA A 127 14.32 -6.72 10.26
N VAL A 128 13.49 -5.97 9.53
CA VAL A 128 12.68 -4.87 10.10
C VAL A 128 11.60 -5.40 11.05
N ALA A 129 11.03 -6.57 10.79
CA ALA A 129 10.06 -7.22 11.70
C ALA A 129 10.69 -7.53 13.08
N ASN A 130 11.93 -8.00 13.10
CA ASN A 130 12.69 -8.19 14.36
C ASN A 130 12.94 -6.87 15.09
N GLU A 131 13.24 -5.79 14.36
CA GLU A 131 13.49 -4.47 14.94
C GLU A 131 12.21 -3.81 15.50
N THR A 132 11.09 -3.97 14.79
CA THR A 132 9.79 -3.35 15.16
C THR A 132 8.98 -4.20 16.14
N GLY A 133 9.37 -5.46 16.38
CA GLY A 133 8.63 -6.37 17.26
C GLY A 133 7.33 -6.90 16.65
N ILE A 134 7.23 -6.98 15.31
CA ILE A 134 6.06 -7.49 14.60
C ILE A 134 6.32 -8.92 14.11
N ARG A 135 5.41 -9.86 14.41
CA ARG A 135 5.47 -11.24 13.93
C ARG A 135 4.88 -11.36 12.53
N LEU A 136 5.37 -12.31 11.73
CA LEU A 136 4.93 -12.52 10.36
C LEU A 136 4.26 -13.89 10.17
N ILE A 137 3.12 -13.90 9.49
CA ILE A 137 2.50 -15.09 8.89
C ILE A 137 2.85 -15.04 7.40
N ILE A 138 3.49 -16.09 6.90
CA ILE A 138 4.04 -16.14 5.54
C ILE A 138 3.35 -17.26 4.75
N PRO A 139 2.38 -16.94 3.88
CA PRO A 139 1.77 -17.90 2.97
C PRO A 139 2.67 -18.19 1.76
N PHE A 140 2.77 -19.47 1.34
CA PHE A 140 3.69 -19.87 0.28
C PHE A 140 3.15 -19.68 -1.13
N VAL A 141 1.88 -19.93 -1.38
CA VAL A 141 1.32 -19.96 -2.74
C VAL A 141 -0.13 -19.48 -2.77
N ASP A 142 -0.51 -18.83 -3.86
CA ASP A 142 -1.87 -18.36 -4.08
C ASP A 142 -2.72 -19.37 -4.85
N ASN A 143 -4.00 -19.49 -4.51
CA ASN A 143 -4.97 -20.22 -5.32
C ASN A 143 -5.35 -19.44 -6.59
N TRP A 144 -5.26 -18.12 -6.51
CA TRP A 144 -5.62 -17.21 -7.59
C TRP A 144 -4.40 -16.90 -8.46
N SER A 145 -4.63 -16.39 -9.65
CA SER A 145 -3.54 -16.01 -10.55
C SER A 145 -3.05 -14.58 -10.38
N TRP A 146 -3.50 -13.90 -9.33
CA TRP A 146 -3.20 -12.48 -9.12
C TRP A 146 -1.68 -12.21 -9.12
N TRP A 147 -0.93 -12.81 -8.21
CA TRP A 147 0.53 -12.74 -8.21
C TRP A 147 1.19 -13.91 -8.94
N GLY A 148 0.40 -14.72 -9.64
CA GLY A 148 0.75 -16.06 -10.04
C GLY A 148 0.64 -17.01 -8.84
N GLY A 149 0.28 -18.26 -9.09
CA GLY A 149 0.03 -19.20 -8.01
C GLY A 149 0.03 -20.66 -8.51
N ILE A 150 -0.93 -21.44 -8.04
CA ILE A 150 -0.99 -22.87 -8.34
C ILE A 150 -1.12 -23.16 -9.84
N ALA A 151 -1.81 -22.29 -10.59
CA ALA A 151 -1.94 -22.45 -12.04
C ALA A 151 -0.58 -22.30 -12.75
N GLU A 152 0.23 -21.36 -12.32
CA GLU A 152 1.55 -21.11 -12.88
C GLU A 152 2.55 -22.24 -12.57
N TYR A 153 2.51 -22.80 -11.35
CA TYR A 153 3.29 -24.02 -11.04
C TYR A 153 2.94 -25.17 -11.97
N ALA A 154 1.66 -25.46 -12.19
CA ALA A 154 1.22 -26.49 -13.12
C ALA A 154 1.63 -26.15 -14.57
N SER A 155 1.58 -24.87 -14.96
CA SER A 155 1.93 -24.39 -16.29
C SER A 155 3.41 -24.56 -16.62
N PHE A 156 4.33 -24.53 -15.64
CA PHE A 156 5.76 -24.83 -15.84
C PHE A 156 6.00 -26.24 -16.38
N ARG A 157 5.04 -27.16 -16.11
CA ARG A 157 5.04 -28.54 -16.60
C ARG A 157 4.07 -28.77 -17.76
N ASN A 158 3.47 -27.70 -18.31
CA ASN A 158 2.42 -27.78 -19.33
C ASN A 158 1.22 -28.63 -18.88
N LYS A 159 0.86 -28.54 -17.58
CA LYS A 159 -0.24 -29.28 -16.96
C LYS A 159 -1.39 -28.30 -16.57
N PRO A 160 -2.63 -28.79 -16.44
CA PRO A 160 -3.75 -27.98 -15.97
C PRO A 160 -3.59 -27.61 -14.48
N LYS A 161 -4.28 -26.55 -14.02
CA LYS A 161 -4.24 -26.02 -12.65
C LYS A 161 -4.40 -27.10 -11.57
N GLU A 162 -5.31 -28.05 -11.81
CA GLU A 162 -5.65 -29.13 -10.87
C GLU A 162 -4.50 -30.11 -10.61
N ALA A 163 -3.51 -30.16 -11.52
CA ALA A 163 -2.31 -30.97 -11.34
C ALA A 163 -1.49 -30.53 -10.12
N PHE A 164 -1.66 -29.29 -9.64
CA PHE A 164 -1.00 -28.81 -8.44
C PHE A 164 -1.33 -29.64 -7.20
N TRP A 165 -2.50 -30.27 -7.17
CA TRP A 165 -2.97 -31.05 -6.02
C TRP A 165 -2.54 -32.52 -6.03
N ASN A 166 -2.23 -33.09 -7.18
CA ASN A 166 -2.09 -34.53 -7.31
C ASN A 166 -0.94 -34.99 -8.23
N ASP A 167 -0.29 -34.10 -8.95
CA ASP A 167 0.81 -34.48 -9.81
C ASP A 167 2.14 -34.45 -9.05
N PRO A 168 2.88 -35.57 -8.98
CA PRO A 168 4.10 -35.67 -8.19
C PRO A 168 5.22 -34.69 -8.60
N GLU A 169 5.32 -34.36 -9.90
CA GLU A 169 6.35 -33.41 -10.38
C GLU A 169 6.00 -31.98 -9.94
N VAL A 170 4.74 -31.56 -10.07
CA VAL A 170 4.29 -30.24 -9.68
C VAL A 170 4.40 -30.07 -8.15
N ILE A 171 3.98 -31.08 -7.37
CA ILE A 171 4.15 -31.09 -5.92
C ILE A 171 5.63 -31.01 -5.53
N ALA A 172 6.51 -31.74 -6.24
CA ALA A 172 7.95 -31.67 -6.01
C ALA A 172 8.54 -30.28 -6.33
N ASP A 173 8.05 -29.60 -7.38
CA ASP A 173 8.44 -28.24 -7.71
C ASP A 173 8.03 -27.25 -6.60
N PHE A 174 6.82 -27.36 -6.08
CA PHE A 174 6.35 -26.56 -4.96
C PHE A 174 7.16 -26.83 -3.68
N LYS A 175 7.43 -28.10 -3.36
CA LYS A 175 8.28 -28.48 -2.23
C LYS A 175 9.70 -27.90 -2.34
N ARG A 176 10.24 -27.74 -3.56
CA ARG A 176 11.54 -27.05 -3.75
C ARG A 176 11.45 -25.59 -3.33
N THR A 177 10.34 -24.90 -3.64
CA THR A 177 10.13 -23.52 -3.19
C THR A 177 10.03 -23.45 -1.68
N VAL A 178 9.22 -24.30 -1.05
CA VAL A 178 9.09 -24.37 0.41
C VAL A 178 10.44 -24.61 1.07
N SER A 179 11.22 -25.58 0.55
CA SER A 179 12.56 -25.90 1.05
C SER A 179 13.54 -24.72 0.89
N TYR A 180 13.51 -24.05 -0.25
CA TYR A 180 14.36 -22.88 -0.50
C TYR A 180 14.10 -21.77 0.52
N VAL A 181 12.83 -21.43 0.77
CA VAL A 181 12.42 -20.37 1.69
C VAL A 181 12.79 -20.72 3.14
N ILE A 182 12.40 -21.90 3.61
CA ILE A 182 12.61 -22.29 5.01
C ILE A 182 14.11 -22.38 5.37
N ASN A 183 14.94 -22.88 4.42
CA ASN A 183 16.37 -23.01 4.63
C ASN A 183 17.17 -21.76 4.23
N ARG A 184 16.51 -20.73 3.68
CA ARG A 184 17.19 -19.48 3.33
C ARG A 184 17.86 -18.86 4.54
N LYS A 185 19.10 -18.47 4.38
CA LYS A 185 19.82 -17.65 5.36
C LYS A 185 19.61 -16.18 4.99
N ASN A 186 18.98 -15.41 5.86
CA ASN A 186 18.77 -13.99 5.69
C ASN A 186 20.12 -13.28 5.46
N THR A 187 20.24 -12.54 4.37
CA THR A 187 21.50 -11.89 3.97
C THR A 187 21.85 -10.69 4.85
N ILE A 188 20.88 -10.13 5.57
CA ILE A 188 21.04 -8.96 6.44
C ILE A 188 21.36 -9.39 7.87
N THR A 189 20.53 -10.28 8.44
CA THR A 189 20.67 -10.72 9.84
C THR A 189 21.60 -11.91 10.01
N GLY A 190 21.83 -12.68 8.95
CA GLY A 190 22.58 -13.94 8.97
C GLY A 190 21.84 -15.10 9.66
N ILE A 191 20.56 -14.92 10.03
CA ILE A 191 19.73 -15.94 10.69
C ILE A 191 19.04 -16.78 9.61
N PRO A 192 19.06 -18.12 9.67
CA PRO A 192 18.20 -18.95 8.83
C PRO A 192 16.72 -18.67 9.12
N TYR A 193 15.86 -18.63 8.10
CA TYR A 193 14.44 -18.31 8.28
C TYR A 193 13.75 -19.26 9.27
N ARG A 194 14.07 -20.55 9.25
CA ARG A 194 13.57 -21.53 10.25
C ARG A 194 14.05 -21.28 11.70
N GLU A 195 14.95 -20.35 11.91
CA GLU A 195 15.47 -19.95 13.22
C GLU A 195 15.07 -18.51 13.58
N ASP A 196 14.42 -17.81 12.64
CA ASP A 196 14.04 -16.41 12.81
C ASP A 196 12.70 -16.29 13.58
N ARG A 197 12.78 -15.85 14.81
CA ARG A 197 11.62 -15.74 15.70
C ARG A 197 10.59 -14.70 15.26
N ALA A 198 10.92 -13.82 14.30
CA ALA A 198 9.92 -12.93 13.69
C ALA A 198 8.85 -13.71 12.91
N VAL A 199 9.17 -14.90 12.40
CA VAL A 199 8.14 -15.77 11.80
C VAL A 199 7.24 -16.31 12.90
N LEU A 200 5.92 -16.08 12.77
CA LEU A 200 4.90 -16.68 13.63
C LEU A 200 4.51 -18.05 13.11
N ALA A 201 4.20 -18.10 11.82
CA ALA A 201 3.76 -19.34 11.17
C ALA A 201 4.07 -19.33 9.66
N TRP A 202 4.32 -20.52 9.15
CA TRP A 202 4.25 -20.82 7.72
C TRP A 202 2.81 -21.19 7.38
N GLU A 203 2.23 -20.49 6.40
CA GLU A 203 0.90 -20.80 5.92
C GLU A 203 1.01 -21.57 4.59
N THR A 204 0.26 -22.68 4.46
CA THR A 204 0.37 -23.57 3.29
C THR A 204 0.07 -22.84 1.98
N GLY A 205 -0.71 -21.79 2.03
CA GLY A 205 -0.98 -20.86 0.92
C GLY A 205 -2.19 -19.98 1.21
N ASN A 206 -2.55 -19.15 0.24
CA ASN A 206 -3.70 -18.26 0.31
C ASN A 206 -4.92 -18.89 -0.38
N GLU A 207 -6.00 -19.02 0.36
CA GLU A 207 -7.32 -19.42 -0.14
C GLU A 207 -7.34 -20.69 -1.01
N LEU A 208 -6.56 -21.69 -0.60
CA LEU A 208 -6.39 -22.93 -1.36
C LEU A 208 -7.67 -23.75 -1.38
N GLN A 209 -8.01 -24.29 -2.55
CA GLN A 209 -9.12 -25.23 -2.73
C GLN A 209 -8.59 -26.68 -2.79
N CYS A 210 -7.72 -27.02 -1.86
CA CYS A 210 -6.94 -28.24 -1.85
C CYS A 210 -7.66 -29.42 -1.18
N PRO A 211 -7.38 -30.69 -1.60
CA PRO A 211 -7.74 -31.87 -0.84
C PRO A 211 -7.03 -31.91 0.53
N ALA A 212 -7.67 -32.47 1.54
CA ALA A 212 -7.07 -32.61 2.88
C ALA A 212 -5.75 -33.43 2.88
N ALA A 213 -5.63 -34.41 1.99
CA ALA A 213 -4.41 -35.20 1.80
C ALA A 213 -3.23 -34.32 1.37
N TRP A 214 -3.46 -33.33 0.50
CA TRP A 214 -2.44 -32.37 0.08
C TRP A 214 -2.01 -31.47 1.25
N THR A 215 -2.97 -30.94 2.03
CA THR A 215 -2.64 -30.16 3.24
C THR A 215 -1.77 -30.96 4.21
N ARG A 216 -2.12 -32.23 4.48
CA ARG A 216 -1.32 -33.13 5.33
C ARG A 216 0.10 -33.33 4.78
N GLU A 217 0.22 -33.58 3.48
CA GLU A 217 1.52 -33.79 2.83
C GLU A 217 2.44 -32.56 2.93
N ILE A 218 1.89 -31.36 2.65
CA ILE A 218 2.68 -30.12 2.68
C ILE A 218 2.97 -29.70 4.12
N ALA A 219 2.00 -29.78 5.04
CA ALA A 219 2.24 -29.50 6.45
C ALA A 219 3.32 -30.44 7.05
N GLY A 220 3.27 -31.74 6.72
CA GLY A 220 4.30 -32.69 7.11
C GLY A 220 5.68 -32.36 6.52
N PHE A 221 5.72 -31.92 5.27
CA PHE A 221 6.96 -31.49 4.65
C PHE A 221 7.55 -30.24 5.31
N ILE A 222 6.73 -29.21 5.59
CA ILE A 222 7.14 -28.01 6.34
C ILE A 222 7.72 -28.40 7.70
N LYS A 223 6.98 -29.22 8.47
CA LYS A 223 7.43 -29.70 9.81
C LYS A 223 8.74 -30.49 9.76
N SER A 224 9.00 -31.21 8.68
CA SER A 224 10.28 -31.94 8.51
C SER A 224 11.48 -31.02 8.29
N LEU A 225 11.25 -29.80 7.78
CA LEU A 225 12.29 -28.79 7.54
C LEU A 225 12.45 -27.84 8.73
N ASP A 226 11.34 -27.56 9.42
CA ASP A 226 11.26 -26.56 10.47
C ASP A 226 10.40 -27.06 11.65
N PRO A 227 11.03 -27.54 12.72
CA PRO A 227 10.34 -27.96 13.92
C PRO A 227 9.98 -26.78 14.87
N ASN A 228 10.45 -25.56 14.59
CA ASN A 228 10.32 -24.41 15.49
C ASN A 228 9.02 -23.62 15.27
N HIS A 229 8.62 -23.45 13.99
CA HIS A 229 7.48 -22.60 13.66
C HIS A 229 6.19 -23.40 13.52
N LEU A 230 5.09 -22.68 13.72
CA LEU A 230 3.75 -23.22 13.53
C LEU A 230 3.41 -23.34 12.04
N VAL A 231 2.54 -24.30 11.71
CA VAL A 231 1.94 -24.46 10.39
C VAL A 231 0.49 -24.03 10.44
N MET A 232 0.12 -23.09 9.60
CA MET A 232 -1.24 -22.59 9.43
C MET A 232 -1.85 -23.17 8.15
N ASP A 233 -3.10 -23.62 8.22
CA ASP A 233 -3.83 -24.14 7.05
C ASP A 233 -4.35 -22.98 6.19
N GLY A 234 -3.92 -22.88 4.95
CA GLY A 234 -4.37 -21.88 4.00
C GLY A 234 -5.63 -22.27 3.20
N PHE A 235 -6.44 -23.19 3.69
CA PHE A 235 -7.66 -23.62 3.00
C PHE A 235 -8.72 -22.52 2.97
N PHE A 236 -9.28 -22.27 1.76
CA PHE A 236 -10.33 -21.26 1.54
C PHE A 236 -11.66 -21.68 2.17
N THR A 237 -12.09 -20.94 3.17
CA THR A 237 -13.39 -21.19 3.80
C THR A 237 -13.82 -20.06 4.72
N SER A 238 -15.11 -19.81 4.83
CA SER A 238 -15.70 -19.06 5.95
C SER A 238 -16.04 -19.99 7.13
N ILE A 239 -16.37 -21.26 6.85
CA ILE A 239 -16.63 -22.31 7.87
C ILE A 239 -15.55 -23.38 7.78
N LEU A 240 -14.80 -23.55 8.85
CA LEU A 240 -13.68 -24.50 8.94
C LEU A 240 -14.11 -25.93 8.58
N ARG A 241 -13.28 -26.67 7.86
CA ARG A 241 -13.49 -28.09 7.60
C ARG A 241 -12.97 -28.96 8.75
N ASP A 242 -13.62 -30.08 9.01
CA ASP A 242 -13.26 -31.01 10.11
C ASP A 242 -11.86 -31.59 9.92
N GLU A 243 -11.46 -31.85 8.66
CA GLU A 243 -10.14 -32.37 8.33
C GLU A 243 -9.02 -31.42 8.74
N SER A 244 -9.19 -30.11 8.61
CA SER A 244 -8.18 -29.13 9.08
C SER A 244 -8.11 -29.07 10.60
N ILE A 245 -9.27 -29.12 11.26
CA ILE A 245 -9.34 -29.11 12.74
C ILE A 245 -8.66 -30.36 13.31
N SER A 246 -8.88 -31.52 12.70
CA SER A 246 -8.37 -32.82 13.20
C SER A 246 -6.93 -33.13 12.76
N GLU A 247 -6.36 -32.44 11.74
CA GLU A 247 -5.03 -32.73 11.19
C GLU A 247 -3.91 -32.38 12.20
N PRO A 248 -3.17 -33.34 12.74
CA PRO A 248 -2.18 -33.05 13.80
C PRO A 248 -0.98 -32.23 13.31
N LEU A 249 -0.68 -32.20 12.00
CA LEU A 249 0.44 -31.48 11.43
C LEU A 249 0.12 -30.01 11.16
N VAL A 250 -1.16 -29.62 11.24
CA VAL A 250 -1.64 -28.24 11.19
C VAL A 250 -1.75 -27.72 12.63
N ASP A 251 -1.10 -26.62 12.93
CA ASP A 251 -1.12 -26.01 14.27
C ASP A 251 -2.21 -24.95 14.42
N ILE A 252 -2.47 -24.18 13.36
CA ILE A 252 -3.43 -23.07 13.34
C ILE A 252 -4.42 -23.29 12.22
N VAL A 253 -5.70 -23.10 12.50
CA VAL A 253 -6.75 -23.05 11.45
C VAL A 253 -7.20 -21.62 11.22
N THR A 254 -7.50 -21.30 9.95
CA THR A 254 -7.88 -19.94 9.55
C THR A 254 -9.12 -19.94 8.67
N SER A 255 -9.84 -18.83 8.68
CA SER A 255 -10.98 -18.56 7.79
C SER A 255 -10.93 -17.11 7.29
N HIS A 256 -11.55 -16.89 6.13
CA HIS A 256 -11.68 -15.59 5.48
C HIS A 256 -13.15 -15.21 5.36
N HIS A 257 -13.50 -13.98 5.66
CA HIS A 257 -14.88 -13.50 5.75
C HIS A 257 -15.10 -12.18 5.01
N TYR A 258 -15.82 -12.25 3.91
CA TYR A 258 -16.30 -11.11 3.13
C TYR A 258 -17.81 -11.24 2.89
N PRO A 259 -18.62 -11.26 3.97
CA PRO A 259 -20.04 -11.57 3.86
C PRO A 259 -20.83 -10.39 3.27
N ALA A 260 -21.90 -10.72 2.54
CA ALA A 260 -22.89 -9.75 2.10
C ALA A 260 -23.75 -9.24 3.27
N ASP A 261 -24.05 -10.12 4.25
CA ASP A 261 -24.70 -9.77 5.52
C ASP A 261 -23.65 -9.73 6.64
N PRO A 262 -23.43 -8.57 7.30
CA PRO A 262 -22.48 -8.47 8.40
C PRO A 262 -22.75 -9.43 9.58
N GLU A 263 -23.98 -9.93 9.76
CA GLU A 263 -24.29 -10.92 10.81
C GLU A 263 -23.66 -12.28 10.56
N ASP A 264 -23.38 -12.61 9.30
CA ASP A 264 -22.66 -13.83 8.96
C ASP A 264 -21.22 -13.81 9.50
N LEU A 265 -20.55 -12.64 9.50
CA LEU A 265 -19.23 -12.50 10.08
C LEU A 265 -19.19 -12.95 11.56
N LEU A 266 -20.19 -12.55 12.33
CA LEU A 266 -20.28 -12.87 13.76
C LEU A 266 -20.65 -14.34 13.97
N SER A 267 -21.68 -14.81 13.26
CA SER A 267 -22.21 -16.16 13.45
C SER A 267 -21.23 -17.25 13.01
N GLU A 268 -20.57 -17.07 11.86
CA GLU A 268 -19.59 -18.00 11.31
C GLU A 268 -18.32 -18.05 12.15
N THR A 269 -17.81 -16.89 12.59
CA THR A 269 -16.63 -16.82 13.46
C THR A 269 -16.88 -17.50 14.80
N ARG A 270 -18.04 -17.28 15.42
CA ARG A 270 -18.42 -17.96 16.67
C ARG A 270 -18.50 -19.48 16.46
N ARG A 271 -19.18 -19.92 15.40
CA ARG A 271 -19.26 -21.34 15.05
C ARG A 271 -17.88 -21.98 14.88
N ASN A 272 -16.96 -21.30 14.21
CA ASN A 272 -15.58 -21.77 14.03
C ASN A 272 -14.85 -21.85 15.37
N ARG A 273 -15.01 -20.84 16.21
CA ARG A 273 -14.38 -20.83 17.55
C ARG A 273 -14.90 -21.95 18.43
N ASP A 274 -16.20 -22.19 18.45
CA ASP A 274 -16.81 -23.28 19.23
C ASP A 274 -16.26 -24.64 18.80
N ARG A 275 -16.05 -24.87 17.49
CA ARG A 275 -15.50 -26.12 16.95
C ARG A 275 -14.02 -26.33 17.22
N THR A 276 -13.27 -25.26 17.48
CA THR A 276 -11.82 -25.30 17.73
C THR A 276 -11.47 -25.22 19.21
N ALA A 277 -12.45 -24.95 20.08
CA ALA A 277 -12.26 -24.78 21.52
C ALA A 277 -11.58 -26.00 22.15
N GLY A 278 -10.48 -25.77 22.86
CA GLY A 278 -9.66 -26.82 23.47
C GLY A 278 -8.83 -27.67 22.50
N ILE A 279 -8.95 -27.44 21.17
CA ILE A 279 -8.31 -28.27 20.15
C ILE A 279 -7.17 -27.53 19.46
N LYS A 280 -7.45 -26.38 18.83
CA LYS A 280 -6.47 -25.62 18.05
C LYS A 280 -6.68 -24.12 18.12
N PRO A 281 -5.60 -23.31 18.04
CA PRO A 281 -5.69 -21.89 17.82
C PRO A 281 -6.47 -21.60 16.53
N TYR A 282 -7.41 -20.67 16.62
CA TYR A 282 -8.19 -20.18 15.48
C TYR A 282 -7.85 -18.70 15.21
N VAL A 283 -7.55 -18.40 13.96
CA VAL A 283 -7.26 -17.05 13.47
C VAL A 283 -8.26 -16.71 12.37
N VAL A 284 -8.89 -15.54 12.45
CA VAL A 284 -9.58 -14.94 11.31
C VAL A 284 -8.50 -14.30 10.44
N GLY A 285 -8.10 -15.01 9.39
CA GLY A 285 -6.98 -14.64 8.53
C GLY A 285 -7.27 -13.43 7.67
N GLU A 286 -8.54 -13.29 7.25
CA GLU A 286 -9.02 -12.10 6.55
C GLU A 286 -10.46 -11.79 6.93
N PHE A 287 -10.75 -10.51 7.14
CA PHE A 287 -12.11 -9.99 7.19
C PHE A 287 -12.12 -8.56 6.65
N GLY A 288 -13.26 -8.12 6.10
CA GLY A 288 -13.38 -6.78 5.54
C GLY A 288 -14.71 -6.56 4.83
N PHE A 289 -14.84 -5.41 4.17
CA PHE A 289 -15.98 -5.00 3.34
C PHE A 289 -17.29 -4.90 4.12
N VAL A 290 -17.22 -4.64 5.40
CA VAL A 290 -18.38 -4.45 6.28
C VAL A 290 -18.28 -3.10 7.00
N PRO A 291 -19.43 -2.50 7.40
CA PRO A 291 -19.44 -1.22 8.09
C PRO A 291 -18.69 -1.25 9.43
N THR A 292 -18.13 -0.12 9.85
CA THR A 292 -17.37 0.05 11.10
C THR A 292 -18.10 -0.46 12.34
N ASP A 293 -19.42 -0.28 12.39
CA ASP A 293 -20.24 -0.78 13.52
C ASP A 293 -20.28 -2.32 13.59
N ALA A 294 -20.35 -2.99 12.44
CA ALA A 294 -20.26 -4.44 12.37
C ALA A 294 -18.88 -4.92 12.79
N VAL A 295 -17.80 -4.24 12.37
CA VAL A 295 -16.44 -4.52 12.81
C VAL A 295 -16.32 -4.38 14.33
N ARG A 296 -16.92 -3.37 14.94
CA ARG A 296 -16.92 -3.19 16.41
C ARG A 296 -17.51 -4.42 17.11
N ARG A 297 -18.70 -4.83 16.73
CA ARG A 297 -19.38 -6.00 17.30
C ARG A 297 -18.56 -7.29 17.10
N PHE A 298 -18.01 -7.47 15.91
CA PHE A 298 -17.15 -8.59 15.58
C PHE A 298 -15.88 -8.64 16.45
N LEU A 299 -15.18 -7.52 16.62
CA LEU A 299 -13.96 -7.49 17.43
C LEU A 299 -14.25 -7.69 18.92
N ASP A 300 -15.36 -7.13 19.42
CA ASP A 300 -15.81 -7.37 20.82
C ASP A 300 -16.08 -8.86 21.04
N GLN A 301 -16.77 -9.52 20.10
CA GLN A 301 -17.00 -10.96 20.15
C GLN A 301 -15.69 -11.75 20.05
N THR A 302 -14.79 -11.40 19.13
CA THR A 302 -13.48 -12.04 18.94
C THR A 302 -12.66 -12.02 20.23
N ILE A 303 -12.67 -10.89 20.95
CA ILE A 303 -12.00 -10.74 22.24
C ILE A 303 -12.66 -11.65 23.29
N ALA A 304 -13.99 -11.61 23.40
CA ALA A 304 -14.76 -12.35 24.41
C ALA A 304 -14.68 -13.88 24.21
N ASP A 305 -14.75 -14.35 22.98
CA ASP A 305 -14.78 -15.77 22.63
C ASP A 305 -13.36 -16.41 22.65
N GLY A 306 -12.29 -15.62 22.82
CA GLY A 306 -10.92 -16.15 22.89
C GLY A 306 -10.35 -16.58 21.53
N VAL A 307 -10.74 -15.92 20.43
CA VAL A 307 -10.12 -16.11 19.11
C VAL A 307 -8.66 -15.64 19.16
N SER A 308 -7.73 -16.42 18.62
CA SER A 308 -6.29 -16.15 18.76
C SER A 308 -5.82 -14.94 17.97
N GLY A 309 -6.43 -14.64 16.85
CA GLY A 309 -6.10 -13.46 16.04
C GLY A 309 -7.17 -13.08 15.05
N ALA A 310 -7.19 -11.80 14.66
CA ALA A 310 -8.04 -11.28 13.59
C ALA A 310 -7.27 -10.23 12.77
N LEU A 311 -7.28 -10.37 11.45
CA LEU A 311 -6.53 -9.57 10.51
C LEU A 311 -7.47 -8.93 9.48
N ILE A 312 -7.57 -7.61 9.51
CA ILE A 312 -8.38 -6.89 8.52
C ILE A 312 -7.67 -6.84 7.16
N TRP A 313 -8.41 -6.95 6.09
CA TRP A 313 -7.94 -6.74 4.72
C TRP A 313 -8.23 -5.31 4.29
N SER A 314 -7.23 -4.44 3.97
CA SER A 314 -5.78 -4.57 4.18
C SER A 314 -5.15 -3.18 4.34
N LEU A 315 -4.00 -3.10 5.00
CA LEU A 315 -3.26 -1.85 5.19
C LEU A 315 -2.31 -1.61 4.02
N ARG A 316 -2.15 -0.34 3.63
CA ARG A 316 -1.10 0.17 2.75
C ARG A 316 -0.25 1.19 3.49
N PHE A 317 0.92 1.51 2.94
CA PHE A 317 1.96 2.32 3.55
C PHE A 317 2.45 3.41 2.61
N HIS A 318 3.27 4.33 3.12
CA HIS A 318 3.81 5.42 2.32
C HIS A 318 4.68 4.90 1.17
N ASN A 319 4.51 5.55 0.01
CA ASN A 319 5.27 5.33 -1.19
C ASN A 319 6.59 6.10 -1.13
N ARG A 320 7.69 5.49 -1.58
CA ARG A 320 9.02 6.14 -1.65
C ARG A 320 9.07 7.40 -2.52
N ASP A 321 8.10 7.54 -3.44
CA ASP A 321 8.01 8.68 -4.35
C ASP A 321 7.06 9.78 -3.84
N GLY A 322 6.48 9.58 -2.64
CA GLY A 322 5.54 10.48 -1.96
C GLY A 322 4.10 9.99 -1.99
N GLY A 323 3.33 10.34 -0.96
CA GLY A 323 1.99 9.83 -0.74
C GLY A 323 1.97 8.38 -0.28
N PHE A 324 0.82 7.75 -0.40
CA PHE A 324 0.61 6.34 -0.04
C PHE A 324 0.46 5.47 -1.28
N TYR A 325 0.67 4.16 -1.14
CA TYR A 325 0.10 3.18 -2.05
C TYR A 325 -1.41 3.11 -1.85
N TRP A 326 -2.13 3.10 -2.94
CA TRP A 326 -3.58 2.94 -2.95
C TRP A 326 -3.97 1.60 -3.55
N HIS A 327 -5.06 1.05 -3.05
CA HIS A 327 -5.64 -0.17 -3.58
C HIS A 327 -7.14 -0.16 -3.37
N SER A 328 -7.89 -0.53 -4.38
CA SER A 328 -9.33 -0.76 -4.31
C SER A 328 -9.68 -2.09 -4.95
N GLU A 329 -10.68 -2.77 -4.40
CA GLU A 329 -11.18 -4.03 -4.93
C GLU A 329 -12.52 -3.80 -5.65
N PRO A 330 -12.70 -4.35 -6.87
CA PRO A 330 -13.96 -4.20 -7.60
C PRO A 330 -15.17 -4.77 -6.87
N PHE A 331 -14.95 -5.79 -6.03
CA PHE A 331 -16.01 -6.50 -5.31
C PHE A 331 -16.41 -5.82 -3.99
N GLY A 332 -15.57 -4.96 -3.44
CA GLY A 332 -15.83 -4.27 -2.18
C GLY A 332 -16.76 -3.06 -2.31
N GLY A 333 -17.04 -2.64 -3.53
CA GLY A 333 -17.83 -1.43 -3.80
C GLY A 333 -17.24 -0.22 -3.10
N ASP A 334 -18.12 0.62 -2.52
CA ASP A 334 -17.69 1.82 -1.80
C ASP A 334 -17.13 1.54 -0.39
N LEU A 335 -17.18 0.28 0.08
CA LEU A 335 -16.72 -0.11 1.41
C LEU A 335 -15.27 -0.62 1.41
N TYR A 336 -14.64 -0.72 0.26
CA TYR A 336 -13.27 -1.17 0.17
C TYR A 336 -12.35 -0.23 -0.60
N LYS A 337 -11.53 0.44 0.16
CA LYS A 337 -10.23 0.99 -0.24
C LYS A 337 -9.22 0.54 0.79
N ALA A 338 -7.97 0.37 0.41
CA ALA A 338 -6.92 0.04 1.36
C ALA A 338 -6.85 1.08 2.48
N TYR A 339 -6.57 0.62 3.68
CA TYR A 339 -6.49 1.45 4.86
C TYR A 339 -5.11 2.11 4.96
N LEU A 340 -5.10 3.40 5.31
CA LEU A 340 -3.90 4.23 5.43
C LEU A 340 -3.78 4.72 6.88
N TRP A 341 -2.74 4.28 7.60
CA TRP A 341 -2.55 4.70 8.99
C TRP A 341 -2.06 6.16 9.08
N PRO A 342 -2.65 7.03 9.95
CA PRO A 342 -3.58 6.72 11.06
C PRO A 342 -5.07 6.81 10.74
N GLY A 343 -5.46 6.88 9.49
CA GLY A 343 -6.82 7.04 8.99
C GLY A 343 -7.10 8.45 8.50
N PHE A 344 -7.64 8.54 7.28
CA PHE A 344 -7.92 9.80 6.61
C PHE A 344 -9.39 9.86 6.16
N PRO A 345 -9.96 11.07 5.98
CA PRO A 345 -11.28 11.21 5.38
C PRO A 345 -11.26 10.66 3.95
N SER A 346 -12.13 9.72 3.62
CA SER A 346 -12.13 9.02 2.31
C SER A 346 -13.50 8.87 1.69
N GLY A 347 -14.40 9.85 1.87
CA GLY A 347 -15.73 9.89 1.31
C GLY A 347 -16.84 9.43 2.27
N GLU A 348 -18.10 9.49 1.79
CA GLU A 348 -19.28 9.36 2.67
C GLU A 348 -19.50 7.96 3.26
N LYS A 349 -19.07 6.91 2.54
CA LYS A 349 -19.34 5.52 2.93
C LYS A 349 -18.14 4.79 3.51
N TYR A 350 -16.96 5.36 3.38
CA TYR A 350 -15.70 4.78 3.78
C TYR A 350 -15.18 5.45 5.06
N ASP A 351 -15.52 4.86 6.20
CA ASP A 351 -15.26 5.42 7.53
C ASP A 351 -13.88 5.02 8.07
N GLU A 352 -12.82 5.30 7.32
CA GLU A 352 -11.46 4.86 7.62
C GLU A 352 -10.96 5.36 8.97
N THR A 353 -11.15 6.65 9.26
CA THR A 353 -10.63 7.26 10.50
C THR A 353 -11.19 6.59 11.76
N ASN A 354 -12.51 6.34 11.79
CA ASN A 354 -13.13 5.67 12.94
C ASN A 354 -12.79 4.18 12.96
N LEU A 355 -12.72 3.53 11.80
CA LEU A 355 -12.37 2.11 11.70
C LEU A 355 -10.95 1.83 12.22
N LEU A 356 -9.96 2.59 11.79
CA LEU A 356 -8.58 2.42 12.25
C LEU A 356 -8.40 2.80 13.72
N GLY A 357 -9.12 3.83 14.18
CA GLY A 357 -9.19 4.15 15.60
C GLY A 357 -9.78 3.00 16.44
N LEU A 358 -10.84 2.35 15.95
CA LEU A 358 -11.44 1.17 16.55
C LEU A 358 -10.48 -0.02 16.56
N MET A 359 -9.82 -0.31 15.43
CA MET A 359 -8.83 -1.38 15.35
C MET A 359 -7.73 -1.21 16.40
N ALA A 360 -7.19 0.00 16.54
CA ALA A 360 -6.18 0.33 17.53
C ALA A 360 -6.70 0.18 18.97
N GLU A 361 -7.88 0.72 19.28
CA GLU A 361 -8.54 0.55 20.60
C GLU A 361 -8.61 -0.93 21.00
N LYS A 362 -9.10 -1.80 20.10
CA LYS A 362 -9.27 -3.23 20.37
C LYS A 362 -7.95 -3.99 20.44
N ALA A 363 -6.96 -3.63 19.62
CA ALA A 363 -5.64 -4.21 19.64
C ALA A 363 -4.91 -3.93 20.98
N TYR A 364 -4.95 -2.70 21.45
CA TYR A 364 -4.38 -2.30 22.72
C TYR A 364 -5.13 -2.92 23.91
N ALA A 365 -6.46 -2.94 23.89
CA ALA A 365 -7.25 -3.60 24.93
C ALA A 365 -6.93 -5.08 25.04
N LEU A 366 -6.72 -5.78 23.91
CA LEU A 366 -6.39 -7.19 23.88
C LEU A 366 -4.97 -7.47 24.42
N SER A 367 -4.00 -6.62 24.11
CA SER A 367 -2.61 -6.77 24.55
C SER A 367 -2.38 -6.30 25.99
N GLY A 368 -3.29 -5.50 26.55
CA GLY A 368 -3.13 -4.84 27.85
C GLY A 368 -2.10 -3.70 27.84
N ALA A 369 -1.61 -3.32 26.67
CA ALA A 369 -0.71 -2.18 26.50
C ALA A 369 -1.50 -0.86 26.48
N VAL A 370 -0.84 0.23 26.82
CA VAL A 370 -1.42 1.58 26.77
C VAL A 370 -0.92 2.25 25.48
N PRO A 371 -1.82 2.84 24.67
CA PRO A 371 -1.39 3.62 23.51
C PRO A 371 -0.51 4.79 23.95
N GLU A 372 0.67 4.90 23.40
CA GLU A 372 1.53 6.07 23.55
C GLU A 372 1.57 6.80 22.20
N PRO A 373 0.76 7.86 22.01
CA PRO A 373 0.81 8.66 20.79
C PRO A 373 2.20 9.31 20.67
N ALA A 374 3.01 8.82 19.76
CA ALA A 374 4.30 9.40 19.48
C ALA A 374 4.18 10.55 18.47
N VAL A 375 5.01 11.56 18.64
CA VAL A 375 5.23 12.58 17.58
C VAL A 375 5.81 11.86 16.37
N PRO A 376 5.36 12.15 15.14
CA PRO A 376 5.90 11.50 13.93
C PRO A 376 7.39 11.74 13.79
N ALA A 377 8.08 10.81 13.15
CA ALA A 377 9.46 11.03 12.72
C ALA A 377 9.53 12.22 11.73
N ALA A 378 10.70 12.83 11.58
CA ALA A 378 10.90 13.83 10.55
C ALA A 378 10.74 13.19 9.16
N PRO A 379 9.95 13.78 8.24
CA PRO A 379 9.82 13.30 6.88
C PRO A 379 11.13 13.49 6.09
N VAL A 380 11.21 12.89 4.90
CA VAL A 380 12.36 13.10 4.01
C VAL A 380 11.88 13.83 2.76
N LEU A 381 12.27 15.10 2.63
CA LEU A 381 11.96 15.90 1.44
C LEU A 381 12.72 15.34 0.23
N LEU A 382 11.98 14.98 -0.83
CA LEU A 382 12.54 14.45 -2.06
C LEU A 382 13.21 15.56 -2.87
N PRO A 383 14.23 15.29 -3.69
CA PRO A 383 14.80 16.26 -4.61
C PRO A 383 13.77 16.70 -5.66
N PHE A 384 13.70 18.00 -5.93
CA PHE A 384 12.86 18.56 -7.00
C PHE A 384 13.57 19.77 -7.63
N GLY A 385 13.24 20.07 -8.88
CA GLY A 385 13.76 21.21 -9.65
C GLY A 385 12.71 22.28 -9.95
N ASP A 386 11.47 22.08 -9.48
CA ASP A 386 10.34 22.97 -9.73
C ASP A 386 9.51 23.13 -8.46
N VAL A 387 9.27 24.37 -8.03
CA VAL A 387 8.52 24.70 -6.80
C VAL A 387 7.05 24.28 -6.86
N SER A 388 6.54 23.88 -8.03
CA SER A 388 5.21 23.32 -8.20
C SER A 388 5.16 21.78 -8.01
N ARG A 389 6.32 21.13 -7.81
CA ARG A 389 6.46 19.66 -7.79
C ARG A 389 7.15 19.15 -6.54
N ILE A 390 6.67 19.58 -5.38
CA ILE A 390 7.26 19.25 -4.09
C ILE A 390 6.61 17.97 -3.55
N SER A 391 7.44 16.96 -3.22
CA SER A 391 7.02 15.70 -2.61
C SER A 391 8.00 15.27 -1.52
N TRP A 392 7.54 14.43 -0.61
CA TRP A 392 8.33 13.87 0.48
C TRP A 392 7.96 12.42 0.76
N LYS A 393 8.89 11.69 1.35
CA LYS A 393 8.58 10.42 2.01
C LYS A 393 7.89 10.75 3.32
N GLY A 394 6.67 10.23 3.49
CA GLY A 394 5.85 10.48 4.66
C GLY A 394 6.40 9.82 5.94
N SER A 395 5.66 9.93 7.01
CA SER A 395 6.04 9.40 8.33
C SER A 395 4.88 8.64 8.94
N ALA A 396 5.08 7.40 9.34
CA ALA A 396 4.07 6.58 9.99
C ALA A 396 3.37 7.34 11.13
N GLY A 397 2.04 7.40 11.09
CA GLY A 397 1.22 8.09 12.09
C GLY A 397 1.14 9.62 11.93
N ALA A 398 1.70 10.22 10.88
CA ALA A 398 1.46 11.61 10.54
C ALA A 398 0.03 11.80 10.01
N GLN A 399 -0.62 12.88 10.41
CA GLN A 399 -1.97 13.25 9.95
C GLN A 399 -1.95 14.39 8.93
N ALA A 400 -0.90 15.19 8.95
CA ALA A 400 -0.71 16.31 8.03
C ALA A 400 0.75 16.80 8.05
N TYR A 401 1.08 17.62 7.06
CA TYR A 401 2.41 18.21 6.90
C TYR A 401 2.34 19.72 6.72
N ASP A 402 3.38 20.40 7.22
CA ASP A 402 3.60 21.81 6.98
C ASP A 402 4.86 21.98 6.13
N VAL A 403 4.76 22.71 5.03
CA VAL A 403 5.87 23.05 4.14
C VAL A 403 6.36 24.44 4.47
N GLU A 404 7.65 24.58 4.76
CA GLU A 404 8.31 25.85 5.02
C GLU A 404 9.27 26.21 3.89
N ARG A 405 9.36 27.50 3.58
CA ARG A 405 10.19 28.08 2.54
C ARG A 405 11.11 29.16 3.12
N SER A 406 12.31 29.31 2.53
CA SER A 406 13.25 30.39 2.83
C SER A 406 14.05 30.80 1.59
N GLU A 407 14.57 32.01 1.54
CA GLU A 407 15.55 32.45 0.53
C GLU A 407 16.99 32.07 0.91
N SER A 408 17.21 31.47 2.08
CA SER A 408 18.51 31.02 2.58
C SER A 408 18.39 29.60 3.19
N ALA A 409 19.40 28.77 3.03
CA ALA A 409 19.45 27.44 3.58
C ALA A 409 19.28 27.36 5.11
N GLY A 410 19.66 28.42 5.82
CA GLY A 410 19.55 28.55 7.28
C GLY A 410 18.30 29.28 7.78
N GLY A 411 17.42 29.73 6.91
CA GLY A 411 16.25 30.53 7.25
C GLY A 411 16.54 32.06 7.13
N PRO A 412 15.63 32.91 7.56
CA PRO A 412 14.41 32.60 8.31
C PRO A 412 13.38 31.80 7.46
N TRP A 413 12.70 30.89 8.11
CA TRP A 413 11.70 30.04 7.49
C TRP A 413 10.30 30.66 7.58
N ILE A 414 9.55 30.65 6.49
CA ILE A 414 8.14 31.05 6.43
C ILE A 414 7.27 29.88 5.98
N LEU A 415 6.06 29.82 6.50
CA LEU A 415 5.09 28.80 6.14
C LEU A 415 4.59 29.01 4.69
N ALA A 416 4.93 28.10 3.80
CA ALA A 416 4.47 28.08 2.42
C ALA A 416 3.14 27.34 2.27
N GLY A 417 2.98 26.21 2.98
CA GLY A 417 1.75 25.42 3.03
C GLY A 417 1.55 24.79 4.39
N ALA A 418 0.30 24.69 4.83
CA ALA A 418 -0.07 24.13 6.14
C ALA A 418 -1.13 23.06 6.02
N GLY A 419 -1.02 22.00 6.83
CA GLY A 419 -2.05 20.99 6.93
C GLY A 419 -2.23 20.14 5.68
N ILE A 420 -1.18 19.93 4.93
CA ILE A 420 -1.22 19.17 3.68
C ILE A 420 -1.34 17.70 4.02
N SER A 421 -2.32 17.02 3.43
CA SER A 421 -2.47 15.57 3.48
C SER A 421 -1.61 14.93 2.39
N ASP A 422 -0.91 13.87 2.70
CA ASP A 422 -0.22 13.02 1.73
C ASP A 422 -1.03 11.77 1.34
N ALA A 423 -2.24 11.66 1.89
CA ALA A 423 -3.20 10.61 1.56
C ALA A 423 -4.18 11.00 0.43
N ASP A 424 -4.20 12.25 -0.01
CA ASP A 424 -5.18 12.73 -0.99
C ASP A 424 -4.75 12.47 -2.44
N LEU A 425 -3.44 12.36 -2.68
CA LEU A 425 -2.87 12.24 -4.02
C LEU A 425 -1.85 11.10 -4.09
N GLN A 426 -1.97 10.28 -5.13
CA GLN A 426 -1.05 9.19 -5.43
C GLN A 426 -0.19 9.53 -6.65
N TYR A 427 1.12 9.26 -6.59
CA TYR A 427 2.08 9.46 -7.70
C TYR A 427 2.11 10.87 -8.30
N ARG A 428 1.73 11.87 -7.51
CA ARG A 428 1.67 13.27 -7.90
C ARG A 428 2.43 14.10 -6.89
N PRO A 429 2.91 15.28 -7.28
CA PRO A 429 3.47 16.21 -6.31
C PRO A 429 2.44 16.51 -5.21
N LEU A 430 2.88 16.41 -3.97
CA LEU A 430 2.02 16.62 -2.80
C LEU A 430 1.74 18.11 -2.55
N PHE A 431 2.64 18.99 -3.03
CA PHE A 431 2.51 20.42 -2.81
C PHE A 431 3.01 21.23 -4.01
N ASN A 432 2.27 22.27 -4.35
CA ASN A 432 2.62 23.32 -5.30
C ASN A 432 2.71 24.67 -4.55
N ASP A 433 3.86 25.31 -4.58
CA ASP A 433 4.04 26.64 -3.97
C ASP A 433 3.62 27.76 -4.93
N GLU A 434 2.32 27.97 -5.04
CA GLU A 434 1.73 29.03 -5.88
C GLU A 434 2.15 30.46 -5.46
N LYS A 435 2.74 30.62 -4.26
CA LYS A 435 3.19 31.91 -3.73
C LYS A 435 4.68 32.19 -3.97
N ALA A 436 5.40 31.24 -4.56
CA ALA A 436 6.80 31.45 -4.93
C ALA A 436 6.89 32.50 -6.05
N GLN A 437 7.73 33.49 -5.87
CA GLN A 437 7.90 34.56 -6.88
C GLN A 437 8.83 34.10 -7.99
N ALA A 438 8.37 34.19 -9.23
CA ALA A 438 9.16 33.82 -10.41
C ALA A 438 10.54 34.54 -10.40
N GLY A 439 11.57 33.79 -10.79
CA GLY A 439 12.95 34.30 -10.86
C GLY A 439 13.70 34.35 -9.52
N ARG A 440 13.08 33.96 -8.40
CA ARG A 440 13.77 33.86 -7.10
C ARG A 440 14.20 32.44 -6.80
N ASP A 441 15.24 32.28 -6.01
CA ASP A 441 15.75 30.99 -5.53
C ASP A 441 15.24 30.73 -4.11
N TYR A 442 14.75 29.53 -3.87
CA TYR A 442 14.18 29.16 -2.58
C TYR A 442 14.74 27.81 -2.06
N PHE A 443 14.73 27.70 -0.75
CA PHE A 443 14.99 26.47 0.01
C PHE A 443 13.71 26.03 0.69
N TYR A 444 13.51 24.71 0.81
CA TYR A 444 12.31 24.12 1.40
C TYR A 444 12.66 23.06 2.44
N ARG A 445 11.78 22.90 3.41
CA ARG A 445 11.75 21.79 4.37
C ARG A 445 10.32 21.48 4.74
N VAL A 446 10.07 20.27 5.28
CA VAL A 446 8.75 19.77 5.64
C VAL A 446 8.75 19.26 7.08
N LEU A 447 7.65 19.47 7.79
CA LEU A 447 7.43 18.97 9.13
C LEU A 447 6.15 18.12 9.14
N ALA A 448 6.21 16.94 9.74
CA ALA A 448 5.05 16.07 9.95
C ALA A 448 4.37 16.42 11.28
N ARG A 449 3.05 16.24 11.36
CA ARG A 449 2.31 16.46 12.60
C ARG A 449 1.16 15.47 12.78
N ASN A 450 0.86 15.24 14.04
CA ASN A 450 -0.32 14.52 14.49
C ASN A 450 -0.83 15.13 15.82
N ARG A 451 -1.76 14.44 16.50
CA ARG A 451 -2.30 14.90 17.79
C ARG A 451 -1.27 14.97 18.92
N ALA A 452 -0.17 14.22 18.85
CA ALA A 452 0.90 14.23 19.84
C ALA A 452 1.85 15.42 19.69
N GLY A 453 1.95 16.00 18.49
CA GLY A 453 2.80 17.15 18.22
C GLY A 453 3.34 17.22 16.80
N GLN A 454 4.36 18.04 16.62
CA GLN A 454 5.06 18.27 15.35
C GLN A 454 6.46 17.66 15.41
N SER A 455 6.89 17.04 14.32
CA SER A 455 8.23 16.47 14.16
C SER A 455 9.33 17.54 14.10
N GLY A 456 10.58 17.13 14.18
CA GLY A 456 11.69 17.92 13.65
C GLY A 456 11.53 18.16 12.14
N PRO A 457 12.23 19.15 11.58
CA PRO A 457 12.20 19.40 10.13
C PRO A 457 12.89 18.26 9.36
N SER A 458 12.46 18.07 8.11
CA SER A 458 13.15 17.24 7.13
C SER A 458 14.56 17.78 6.79
N ASN A 459 15.28 17.07 5.91
CA ASN A 459 16.37 17.66 5.15
C ASN A 459 15.90 18.90 4.37
N VAL A 460 16.84 19.81 4.07
CA VAL A 460 16.60 20.99 3.25
C VAL A 460 16.91 20.68 1.79
N VAL A 461 16.01 21.06 0.89
CA VAL A 461 16.21 21.00 -0.57
C VAL A 461 16.22 22.41 -1.12
N GLY A 462 17.21 22.72 -1.95
CA GLY A 462 17.42 24.03 -2.60
C GLY A 462 18.90 24.34 -2.82
N PRO A 463 19.25 25.46 -3.50
CA PRO A 463 18.29 26.44 -4.03
C PRO A 463 17.50 25.89 -5.23
N VAL A 464 16.21 26.14 -5.26
CA VAL A 464 15.32 25.84 -6.39
C VAL A 464 14.80 27.18 -6.92
N ARG A 465 15.06 27.45 -8.20
CA ARG A 465 14.58 28.67 -8.84
C ARG A 465 13.10 28.55 -9.18
N ALA A 466 12.29 29.46 -8.68
CA ALA A 466 10.89 29.53 -9.05
C ALA A 466 10.77 29.96 -10.54
N GLY A 467 10.10 29.11 -11.33
CA GLY A 467 9.84 29.31 -12.75
C GLY A 467 8.49 29.98 -13.01
N SER A 468 7.76 29.44 -13.98
CA SER A 468 6.39 29.83 -14.30
C SER A 468 5.43 29.38 -13.20
N HIS A 469 4.24 29.99 -13.15
CA HIS A 469 3.14 29.49 -12.33
C HIS A 469 2.47 28.28 -13.00
N ILE A 470 1.97 27.36 -12.22
CA ILE A 470 1.22 26.20 -12.70
C ILE A 470 -0.15 26.16 -12.01
N LEU A 471 -1.24 26.24 -12.78
CA LEU A 471 -2.56 25.86 -12.32
C LEU A 471 -2.67 24.35 -12.40
N VAL A 472 -2.93 23.69 -11.27
CA VAL A 472 -3.18 22.25 -11.21
C VAL A 472 -4.64 22.01 -10.84
N ASP A 473 -5.36 21.23 -11.64
CA ASP A 473 -6.73 20.80 -11.33
C ASP A 473 -6.77 19.26 -11.22
N GLU A 474 -7.10 18.76 -10.02
CA GLU A 474 -7.17 17.34 -9.68
C GLU A 474 -8.57 16.74 -9.88
N MET A 475 -9.42 17.39 -10.60
CA MET A 475 -10.79 16.96 -10.95
C MET A 475 -11.68 16.64 -9.75
N ASN A 476 -11.36 17.13 -8.57
CA ASN A 476 -12.18 16.96 -7.36
C ASN A 476 -13.34 17.95 -7.26
N GLY A 477 -13.53 18.79 -8.27
CA GLY A 477 -14.57 19.81 -8.39
C GLY A 477 -14.45 20.54 -9.70
N VAL A 478 -15.27 21.56 -9.88
CA VAL A 478 -15.23 22.46 -11.05
C VAL A 478 -14.91 23.91 -10.66
N SER A 479 -14.44 24.13 -9.43
CA SER A 479 -14.18 25.48 -8.90
C SER A 479 -13.01 26.20 -9.58
N LYS A 480 -12.08 25.44 -10.19
CA LYS A 480 -10.95 25.96 -10.95
C LYS A 480 -11.30 26.26 -12.41
N CYS A 481 -12.43 25.78 -12.90
CA CYS A 481 -12.91 26.09 -14.24
C CYS A 481 -13.49 27.51 -14.27
N TYR A 482 -13.12 28.30 -15.29
CA TYR A 482 -13.76 29.57 -15.59
C TYR A 482 -15.20 29.39 -16.07
N ALA A 483 -15.41 28.41 -16.95
CA ALA A 483 -16.74 28.02 -17.46
C ALA A 483 -16.75 26.55 -17.91
N TYR A 484 -17.93 25.95 -17.92
CA TYR A 484 -18.12 24.59 -18.42
C TYR A 484 -19.56 24.35 -18.86
N ASN A 485 -19.80 23.32 -19.66
CA ASN A 485 -21.17 22.92 -19.94
C ASN A 485 -21.67 21.87 -18.93
N LYS A 486 -23.01 21.81 -18.75
CA LYS A 486 -23.68 21.01 -17.69
C LYS A 486 -23.67 19.48 -17.93
N ARG A 487 -22.74 18.95 -18.73
CA ARG A 487 -22.66 17.50 -19.06
C ARG A 487 -21.53 16.78 -18.31
N LEU A 488 -20.98 17.39 -17.29
CA LEU A 488 -19.83 16.89 -16.55
C LEU A 488 -20.28 16.16 -15.29
N GLU A 489 -19.67 15.03 -15.01
CA GLU A 489 -19.84 14.24 -13.79
C GLU A 489 -18.47 14.03 -13.15
N ILE A 490 -18.36 14.27 -11.84
CA ILE A 490 -17.17 13.85 -11.07
C ILE A 490 -17.40 12.40 -10.69
N ASP A 491 -16.55 11.51 -11.22
CA ASP A 491 -16.62 10.08 -10.95
C ASP A 491 -15.48 9.68 -9.99
N THR A 492 -15.84 9.00 -8.91
CA THR A 492 -14.92 8.47 -7.89
C THR A 492 -14.95 6.94 -7.80
N ARG A 493 -15.74 6.30 -8.68
CA ARG A 493 -15.97 4.85 -8.66
C ARG A 493 -14.88 4.11 -9.41
N GLU A 494 -14.66 2.84 -9.03
CA GLU A 494 -13.77 1.92 -9.72
C GLU A 494 -12.35 2.49 -9.97
N SER A 495 -11.82 3.24 -9.01
CA SER A 495 -10.50 3.91 -9.12
C SER A 495 -9.39 2.97 -9.60
N ARG A 496 -9.48 1.68 -9.29
CA ARG A 496 -8.51 0.65 -9.75
C ARG A 496 -8.36 0.62 -11.28
N LYS A 497 -9.44 0.76 -12.02
CA LYS A 497 -9.40 0.81 -13.49
C LYS A 497 -8.66 2.03 -14.03
N PHE A 498 -8.54 3.07 -13.23
CA PHE A 498 -7.95 4.37 -13.54
C PHE A 498 -6.63 4.58 -12.76
N ARG A 499 -5.90 3.50 -12.50
CA ARG A 499 -4.63 3.54 -11.77
C ARG A 499 -4.74 4.21 -10.40
N GLU A 500 -5.83 3.91 -9.70
CA GLU A 500 -6.20 4.46 -8.39
C GLU A 500 -6.40 5.99 -8.40
N ASP A 501 -6.69 6.59 -9.56
CA ASP A 501 -7.06 7.99 -9.64
C ASP A 501 -8.46 8.19 -9.01
N MET A 502 -8.49 8.92 -7.89
CA MET A 502 -9.66 9.01 -7.02
C MET A 502 -10.76 9.92 -7.58
N HIS A 503 -10.39 10.95 -8.33
CA HIS A 503 -11.31 11.94 -8.87
C HIS A 503 -11.09 12.10 -10.36
N ARG A 504 -12.15 11.91 -11.13
CA ARG A 504 -12.08 12.06 -12.58
C ARG A 504 -13.31 12.80 -13.07
N LEU A 505 -13.08 13.69 -14.03
CA LEU A 505 -14.16 14.39 -14.70
C LEU A 505 -14.60 13.59 -15.93
N LYS A 506 -15.75 12.95 -15.80
CA LYS A 506 -16.35 12.07 -16.81
C LYS A 506 -17.27 12.85 -17.73
N SER A 507 -17.14 12.63 -19.03
CA SER A 507 -18.09 13.14 -20.01
C SER A 507 -17.98 12.45 -21.37
N GLY A 508 -18.68 12.98 -22.37
CA GLY A 508 -18.72 12.48 -23.71
C GLY A 508 -18.75 13.59 -24.75
N LYS A 509 -18.90 13.21 -26.01
CA LYS A 509 -18.82 14.11 -27.19
C LYS A 509 -19.57 15.42 -27.00
N GLY A 510 -18.86 16.53 -27.22
CA GLY A 510 -19.39 17.89 -27.15
C GLY A 510 -19.51 18.47 -25.73
N ALA A 511 -19.04 17.77 -24.72
CA ALA A 511 -18.79 18.36 -23.42
C ALA A 511 -17.50 19.20 -23.48
N TRP A 512 -17.41 20.25 -22.66
CA TRP A 512 -16.22 21.09 -22.60
C TRP A 512 -16.06 21.77 -21.25
N ILE A 513 -14.80 22.11 -20.96
CA ILE A 513 -14.36 22.97 -19.85
C ILE A 513 -13.49 24.09 -20.41
N LEU A 514 -13.52 25.24 -19.75
CA LEU A 514 -12.73 26.42 -20.07
C LEU A 514 -11.98 26.89 -18.82
N TYR A 515 -10.68 27.06 -18.93
CA TYR A 515 -9.84 27.66 -17.92
C TYR A 515 -9.46 29.08 -18.29
N HIS A 516 -9.21 29.90 -17.27
CA HIS A 516 -8.60 31.21 -17.39
C HIS A 516 -7.47 31.34 -16.38
N VAL A 517 -6.30 31.77 -16.83
CA VAL A 517 -5.12 32.04 -15.99
C VAL A 517 -4.72 33.50 -16.07
N PRO A 518 -4.12 34.08 -15.00
CA PRO A 518 -3.83 35.51 -14.96
C PRO A 518 -2.65 35.97 -15.84
N GLY A 519 -1.96 35.07 -16.53
CA GLY A 519 -0.84 35.35 -17.42
C GLY A 519 -0.95 34.60 -18.74
N ALA A 520 0.06 34.71 -19.60
CA ALA A 520 0.10 33.97 -20.86
C ALA A 520 0.33 32.49 -20.62
N ILE A 521 -0.51 31.61 -21.20
CA ILE A 521 -0.33 30.18 -21.20
C ILE A 521 0.93 29.85 -22.00
N LYS A 522 1.85 29.09 -21.40
CA LYS A 522 3.06 28.58 -22.04
C LYS A 522 2.86 27.16 -22.53
N SER A 523 2.32 26.31 -21.65
CA SER A 523 2.03 24.91 -21.94
C SER A 523 0.85 24.39 -21.13
N TRP A 524 0.29 23.27 -21.56
CA TRP A 524 -0.68 22.53 -20.76
C TRP A 524 -0.47 21.03 -20.90
N THR A 525 -0.83 20.30 -19.86
CA THR A 525 -0.84 18.82 -19.86
C THR A 525 -2.19 18.35 -19.34
N VAL A 526 -2.80 17.41 -20.06
CA VAL A 526 -4.08 16.79 -19.71
C VAL A 526 -3.89 15.29 -19.60
N TYR A 527 -4.21 14.74 -18.44
CA TYR A 527 -4.14 13.31 -18.13
C TYR A 527 -5.52 12.70 -18.25
N THR A 528 -5.68 11.77 -19.17
CA THR A 528 -7.00 11.22 -19.53
C THR A 528 -6.99 9.71 -19.54
N PHE A 529 -8.19 9.13 -19.40
CA PHE A 529 -8.42 7.70 -19.49
C PHE A 529 -9.50 7.39 -20.52
N TYR A 530 -9.23 6.41 -21.37
CA TYR A 530 -10.13 5.95 -22.41
C TYR A 530 -10.55 4.51 -22.18
N PRO A 531 -11.83 4.15 -22.34
CA PRO A 531 -12.28 2.74 -22.23
C PRO A 531 -11.77 1.89 -23.41
N GLU A 532 -11.65 2.50 -24.60
CA GLU A 532 -11.16 1.92 -25.84
C GLU A 532 -10.41 3.01 -26.64
N PRO A 533 -9.53 2.63 -27.59
CA PRO A 533 -8.87 3.61 -28.44
C PRO A 533 -9.87 4.57 -29.11
N GLY A 534 -9.64 5.86 -28.96
CA GLY A 534 -10.55 6.90 -29.44
C GLY A 534 -9.82 8.12 -30.03
N PRO A 535 -10.56 9.09 -30.58
CA PRO A 535 -10.00 10.33 -31.11
C PRO A 535 -9.44 11.21 -29.98
N ASP A 536 -8.50 12.08 -30.35
CA ASP A 536 -7.87 12.99 -29.41
C ASP A 536 -8.84 14.09 -28.96
N PHE A 537 -8.66 14.60 -27.73
CA PHE A 537 -9.35 15.78 -27.23
C PHE A 537 -9.11 16.98 -28.12
N LEU A 538 -10.09 17.87 -28.20
CA LEU A 538 -10.00 19.11 -28.96
C LEU A 538 -9.62 20.26 -28.03
N TYR A 539 -8.69 21.07 -28.45
CA TYR A 539 -8.16 22.20 -27.68
C TYR A 539 -8.36 23.50 -28.43
N TYR A 540 -8.73 24.53 -27.67
CA TYR A 540 -8.89 25.89 -28.20
C TYR A 540 -8.27 26.86 -27.20
N SER A 541 -7.63 27.93 -27.71
CA SER A 541 -7.00 28.92 -26.84
C SER A 541 -7.18 30.34 -27.42
N SER A 542 -7.15 31.36 -26.57
CA SER A 542 -7.29 32.75 -26.99
C SER A 542 -6.88 33.71 -25.86
N GLU A 543 -6.82 35.00 -26.22
CA GLU A 543 -6.67 36.11 -25.27
C GLU A 543 -7.97 36.44 -24.52
N THR A 544 -9.14 36.08 -25.11
CA THR A 544 -10.47 36.37 -24.56
C THR A 544 -11.37 35.12 -24.63
N ASP A 545 -12.42 35.05 -23.81
CA ASP A 545 -13.39 33.96 -23.81
C ASP A 545 -14.30 33.87 -25.06
N GLN A 546 -14.24 34.85 -25.95
CA GLN A 546 -15.16 34.97 -27.09
C GLN A 546 -14.57 34.57 -28.44
N SER A 547 -13.26 34.48 -28.56
CA SER A 547 -12.57 34.23 -29.85
C SER A 547 -11.61 33.06 -29.81
N LEU A 548 -12.08 31.92 -29.28
CA LEU A 548 -11.31 30.70 -29.12
C LEU A 548 -10.88 30.10 -30.46
N GLU A 549 -9.58 29.96 -30.67
CA GLU A 549 -8.98 29.39 -31.88
C GLU A 549 -8.48 27.95 -31.60
N PRO A 550 -8.61 27.03 -32.58
CA PRO A 550 -8.09 25.68 -32.40
C PRO A 550 -6.58 25.68 -32.21
N VAL A 551 -6.13 24.91 -31.21
CA VAL A 551 -4.72 24.64 -30.95
C VAL A 551 -4.48 23.14 -30.85
N THR A 552 -3.24 22.71 -31.05
CA THR A 552 -2.90 21.29 -31.08
C THR A 552 -2.19 20.84 -29.80
N ALA A 553 -2.44 19.60 -29.37
CA ALA A 553 -1.69 18.92 -28.34
C ALA A 553 -1.16 17.58 -28.88
N LYS A 554 0.04 17.21 -28.44
CA LYS A 554 0.65 15.93 -28.78
C LYS A 554 0.13 14.86 -27.81
N ALA A 555 -0.46 13.81 -28.34
CA ALA A 555 -0.90 12.66 -27.56
C ALA A 555 0.26 11.67 -27.31
N ALA A 556 0.43 11.26 -26.08
CA ALA A 556 1.24 10.11 -25.68
C ALA A 556 0.30 9.04 -25.13
N ARG A 557 0.06 7.99 -25.90
CA ARG A 557 -0.74 6.84 -25.49
C ARG A 557 0.18 5.88 -24.75
N LEU A 558 -0.17 5.57 -23.50
CA LEU A 558 0.61 4.71 -22.65
C LEU A 558 -0.03 3.32 -22.68
N ASP A 559 0.74 2.33 -23.09
CA ASP A 559 0.28 0.96 -23.19
C ASP A 559 0.68 0.20 -21.93
N GLY A 560 -0.28 -0.08 -21.07
CA GLY A 560 -0.09 -0.89 -19.86
C GLY A 560 -0.93 -2.17 -19.86
N GLY A 561 -1.60 -2.47 -20.98
CA GLY A 561 -2.54 -3.60 -21.08
C GLY A 561 -3.77 -3.41 -20.16
N LYS A 562 -4.78 -4.26 -20.31
CA LYS A 562 -5.98 -4.22 -19.46
C LYS A 562 -5.74 -4.84 -18.08
N GLY A 563 -4.72 -5.70 -17.94
CA GLY A 563 -4.45 -6.42 -16.70
C GLY A 563 -5.65 -7.17 -16.14
N ASP A 564 -5.52 -7.68 -14.92
CA ASP A 564 -6.60 -8.41 -14.24
C ASP A 564 -7.78 -7.49 -13.83
N TYR A 565 -7.56 -6.17 -13.78
CA TYR A 565 -8.54 -5.18 -13.33
C TYR A 565 -9.24 -4.42 -14.47
N GLY A 566 -8.94 -4.74 -15.73
CA GLY A 566 -9.56 -4.08 -16.88
C GLY A 566 -9.23 -2.60 -16.96
N TYR A 567 -7.96 -2.24 -16.77
CA TYR A 567 -7.48 -0.86 -16.81
C TYR A 567 -7.94 -0.12 -18.08
N TRP A 568 -8.34 1.14 -17.89
CA TRP A 568 -8.54 2.06 -18.99
C TRP A 568 -7.21 2.52 -19.55
N ILE A 569 -7.22 2.92 -20.83
CA ILE A 569 -6.01 3.35 -21.56
C ILE A 569 -5.66 4.77 -21.13
N PRO A 570 -4.49 4.99 -20.45
CA PRO A 570 -4.05 6.33 -20.11
C PRO A 570 -3.48 7.03 -21.35
N VAL A 571 -3.94 8.28 -21.60
CA VAL A 571 -3.46 9.12 -22.69
C VAL A 571 -3.11 10.49 -22.15
N ARG A 572 -1.83 10.87 -22.23
CA ARG A 572 -1.35 12.19 -21.85
C ARG A 572 -1.28 13.09 -23.06
N PHE A 573 -1.97 14.21 -23.00
CA PHE A 573 -1.89 15.27 -24.01
C PHE A 573 -1.00 16.40 -23.50
N HIS A 574 -0.08 16.86 -24.34
CA HIS A 574 0.76 18.02 -24.04
C HIS A 574 0.71 19.01 -25.19
N GLY A 575 0.35 20.27 -24.90
CA GLY A 575 0.31 21.37 -25.85
C GLY A 575 1.13 22.55 -25.38
N GLU A 576 1.59 23.36 -26.32
CA GLU A 576 2.33 24.59 -26.09
C GLU A 576 1.58 25.77 -26.74
N SER A 577 1.71 26.96 -26.13
CA SER A 577 1.15 28.20 -26.66
C SER A 577 2.25 29.25 -26.75
N SER A 578 2.27 29.99 -27.87
CA SER A 578 3.22 31.08 -28.11
C SER A 578 2.54 32.45 -28.27
N GLY A 579 1.20 32.51 -28.12
CA GLY A 579 0.40 33.64 -28.58
C GLY A 579 -0.11 34.60 -27.48
N GLY A 580 0.40 34.58 -26.25
CA GLY A 580 -0.12 35.46 -25.18
C GLY A 580 -1.52 35.09 -24.69
N HIS A 581 -2.02 33.90 -25.04
CA HIS A 581 -3.36 33.43 -24.71
C HIS A 581 -3.48 33.15 -23.21
N SER A 582 -4.58 33.54 -22.58
CA SER A 582 -4.89 33.29 -21.17
C SER A 582 -6.09 32.37 -20.96
N TYR A 583 -6.77 31.97 -22.01
CA TYR A 583 -7.89 31.02 -21.97
C TYR A 583 -7.54 29.71 -22.66
N LEU A 584 -7.92 28.57 -22.07
CA LEU A 584 -7.78 27.24 -22.62
C LEU A 584 -9.10 26.49 -22.49
N LYS A 585 -9.71 26.12 -23.63
CA LYS A 585 -10.89 25.25 -23.71
C LYS A 585 -10.44 23.83 -24.06
N ILE A 586 -11.01 22.86 -23.38
CA ILE A 586 -10.81 21.43 -23.62
C ILE A 586 -12.18 20.81 -23.91
N GLU A 587 -12.31 20.10 -25.03
CA GLU A 587 -13.57 19.51 -25.47
C GLU A 587 -13.44 18.00 -25.69
N TRP A 588 -14.41 17.24 -25.17
CA TRP A 588 -14.49 15.79 -25.31
C TRP A 588 -14.92 15.37 -26.72
N PRO A 589 -14.14 14.56 -27.43
CA PRO A 589 -14.49 14.02 -28.72
C PRO A 589 -15.36 12.75 -28.64
N CYS A 590 -15.25 12.02 -27.53
CA CYS A 590 -15.90 10.73 -27.25
C CYS A 590 -16.03 10.54 -25.74
N PRO A 591 -16.68 9.47 -25.25
CA PRO A 591 -16.65 9.11 -23.83
C PRO A 591 -15.22 8.88 -23.35
N ALA A 592 -14.79 9.65 -22.36
CA ALA A 592 -13.49 9.57 -21.71
C ALA A 592 -13.54 10.29 -20.35
N GLU A 593 -12.54 10.05 -19.51
CA GLU A 593 -12.40 10.73 -18.23
C GLU A 593 -11.08 11.49 -18.17
N ILE A 594 -11.11 12.68 -17.57
CA ILE A 594 -9.91 13.49 -17.26
C ILE A 594 -9.62 13.33 -15.78
N GLY A 595 -8.40 12.88 -15.44
CA GLY A 595 -7.97 12.75 -14.05
C GLY A 595 -7.20 13.96 -13.52
N ARG A 596 -6.52 14.72 -14.42
CA ARG A 596 -5.72 15.88 -14.01
C ARG A 596 -5.47 16.83 -15.18
N ILE A 597 -5.38 18.12 -14.86
CA ILE A 597 -4.94 19.16 -15.80
C ILE A 597 -3.86 20.02 -15.13
N GLU A 598 -2.81 20.30 -15.87
CA GLU A 598 -1.76 21.25 -15.51
C GLU A 598 -1.69 22.33 -16.59
N ILE A 599 -1.73 23.61 -16.20
CA ILE A 599 -1.59 24.75 -17.13
C ILE A 599 -0.44 25.60 -16.61
N GLU A 600 0.67 25.63 -17.35
CA GLU A 600 1.81 26.51 -17.07
C GLU A 600 1.57 27.87 -17.70
N TYR A 601 1.74 28.93 -16.93
CA TYR A 601 1.54 30.30 -17.38
C TYR A 601 2.56 31.26 -16.73
N GLY A 602 2.71 32.44 -17.30
CA GLY A 602 3.57 33.49 -16.77
C GLY A 602 3.46 34.77 -17.58
N ASP A 603 4.23 35.77 -17.17
CA ASP A 603 4.30 37.07 -17.83
C ASP A 603 4.94 36.97 -19.24
#